data_dde5e8d63c2ec4245464fd28d12e9121
#
_entry.id   dde5e8d63c2ec4245464fd28d12e9121
#
_cell.length_a   1.000
_cell.length_b   1.000
_cell.length_c   1.000
_cell.angle_alpha   90.00
_cell.angle_beta   90.00
_cell.angle_gamma   90.00
#
_symmetry.space_group_name_H-M   'P 1'
#
loop_
_entity.id
_entity.type
_entity.pdbx_description
1 polymer ?
#
loop_
_entity_poly.entity_id
_entity_poly.type
_entity_poly.pdbx_seq_one_letter_code
_entity_poly.pdbx_strand_id
1 'polypeptide(L)'
;MLRKGLWLRISGGMRILLILLTVLSFPAAAQTVPSSAAQIQLSFAPLVREAAPAVVNIYARTIVEQSRTPLQADPFFERFFRRPDAGRPRVQNSLGSGVILSEDGIVVSNYHVVGMSTDIRIVLSDRREFSARVLLSDAESDLAILKIDDVDGLTPLSLRDSDTVEVGELTLAIGNPFGVGQTVSSGIVSGLARSGGMNGGGQGYFIQTDAPINPGNSGGALIDVEGRLIGINTSILTRSGGSNGIGFAIPANLIAAFMAQARDGAVEFTRPWAGMSGQPV
;
A
#
# COMPACT_ATOMS: atom_id res chain seq x y z
N MET A 1 49.22 -47.24 38.88
CA MET A 1 47.87 -46.62 39.00
C MET A 1 47.25 -46.54 37.65
N LEU A 2 46.36 -47.49 37.37
CA LEU A 2 45.64 -47.60 36.02
C LEU A 2 44.42 -46.78 36.02
N ARG A 3 44.35 -45.81 35.10
CA ARG A 3 43.13 -45.08 34.77
C ARG A 3 42.24 -45.93 33.84
N LYS A 4 41.16 -46.47 34.38
CA LYS A 4 40.09 -47.14 33.58
C LYS A 4 39.29 -46.13 32.80
N GLY A 5 39.43 -46.13 31.47
CA GLY A 5 38.55 -45.33 30.55
C GLY A 5 37.16 -45.96 30.54
N LEU A 6 36.17 -45.13 30.90
CA LEU A 6 34.74 -45.47 30.84
C LEU A 6 34.25 -45.35 29.40
N TRP A 7 34.12 -46.46 28.68
CA TRP A 7 33.51 -46.52 27.35
C TRP A 7 31.98 -46.58 27.51
N LEU A 8 31.30 -45.47 27.23
CA LEU A 8 29.84 -45.47 27.17
C LEU A 8 29.40 -46.30 25.92
N ARG A 9 28.87 -47.51 26.16
CA ARG A 9 28.23 -48.31 25.13
C ARG A 9 26.86 -47.73 24.86
N ILE A 10 26.74 -46.93 23.78
CA ILE A 10 25.46 -46.45 23.26
C ILE A 10 24.69 -47.65 22.71
N SER A 11 23.54 -47.99 23.31
CA SER A 11 22.71 -49.12 22.90
C SER A 11 22.21 -48.95 21.46
N GLY A 12 22.04 -50.07 20.71
CA GLY A 12 21.66 -50.06 19.32
C GLY A 12 20.37 -49.26 19.03
N GLY A 13 19.43 -49.24 19.98
CA GLY A 13 18.20 -48.46 19.87
C GLY A 13 18.41 -46.94 19.84
N MET A 14 19.41 -46.43 20.60
CA MET A 14 19.70 -45.00 20.61
C MET A 14 20.42 -44.53 19.32
N ARG A 15 21.17 -45.42 18.67
CA ARG A 15 21.78 -45.15 17.36
C ARG A 15 20.73 -45.08 16.25
N ILE A 16 19.71 -45.96 16.28
CA ILE A 16 18.60 -45.96 15.33
C ILE A 16 17.73 -44.69 15.53
N LEU A 17 17.49 -44.27 16.77
CA LEU A 17 16.75 -43.03 17.07
C LEU A 17 17.48 -41.78 16.57
N LEU A 18 18.83 -41.70 16.71
CA LEU A 18 19.62 -40.57 16.20
C LEU A 18 19.63 -40.54 14.67
N ILE A 19 19.68 -41.69 14.00
CA ILE A 19 19.59 -41.77 12.53
C ILE A 19 18.19 -41.39 12.04
N LEU A 20 17.14 -41.78 12.75
CA LEU A 20 15.76 -41.39 12.41
C LEU A 20 15.54 -39.89 12.57
N LEU A 21 16.16 -39.24 13.57
CA LEU A 21 16.06 -37.79 13.76
C LEU A 21 16.77 -36.98 12.67
N THR A 22 17.87 -37.50 12.10
CA THR A 22 18.60 -36.83 11.01
C THR A 22 17.93 -36.97 9.65
N VAL A 23 17.11 -38.00 9.43
CA VAL A 23 16.38 -38.22 8.17
C VAL A 23 15.11 -37.35 8.08
N LEU A 24 14.59 -36.84 9.21
CA LEU A 24 13.40 -35.96 9.26
C LEU A 24 13.69 -34.47 9.07
N SER A 25 14.95 -34.09 8.86
CA SER A 25 15.31 -32.71 8.50
C SER A 25 15.08 -32.47 7.00
N PHE A 26 13.82 -32.43 6.56
CA PHE A 26 13.50 -31.93 5.23
C PHE A 26 13.86 -30.44 5.21
N PRO A 27 14.68 -29.98 4.24
CA PRO A 27 14.83 -28.53 4.04
C PRO A 27 13.45 -27.97 3.75
N ALA A 28 13.00 -27.03 4.56
CA ALA A 28 11.82 -26.24 4.26
C ALA A 28 12.09 -25.59 2.89
N ALA A 29 11.42 -26.06 1.84
CA ALA A 29 11.51 -25.45 0.53
C ALA A 29 11.03 -24.00 0.69
N ALA A 30 11.95 -23.04 0.58
CA ALA A 30 11.58 -21.62 0.55
C ALA A 30 10.61 -21.45 -0.63
N GLN A 31 9.40 -20.95 -0.34
CA GLN A 31 8.45 -20.62 -1.39
C GLN A 31 9.05 -19.51 -2.24
N THR A 32 9.26 -19.76 -3.51
CA THR A 32 9.76 -18.77 -4.47
C THR A 32 8.60 -17.91 -4.97
N VAL A 33 8.91 -16.64 -5.30
CA VAL A 33 7.96 -15.76 -5.98
C VAL A 33 7.54 -16.42 -7.31
N PRO A 34 6.23 -16.47 -7.62
CA PRO A 34 5.78 -17.03 -8.88
C PRO A 34 6.33 -16.24 -10.06
N SER A 35 6.98 -16.92 -11.00
CA SER A 35 7.55 -16.33 -12.22
C SER A 35 6.66 -16.49 -13.45
N SER A 36 5.47 -17.10 -13.29
CA SER A 36 4.52 -17.29 -14.39
C SER A 36 3.07 -17.34 -13.88
N ALA A 37 2.12 -17.06 -14.78
CA ALA A 37 0.69 -17.17 -14.48
C ALA A 37 0.29 -18.56 -13.98
N ALA A 38 0.94 -19.63 -14.49
CA ALA A 38 0.71 -21.00 -14.03
C ALA A 38 1.14 -21.24 -12.59
N GLN A 39 2.21 -20.59 -12.13
CA GLN A 39 2.66 -20.65 -10.73
C GLN A 39 1.75 -19.84 -9.81
N ILE A 40 1.19 -18.73 -10.28
CA ILE A 40 0.26 -17.87 -9.53
C ILE A 40 -1.04 -18.63 -9.24
N GLN A 41 -1.51 -19.50 -10.12
CA GLN A 41 -2.68 -20.34 -9.89
C GLN A 41 -2.54 -21.24 -8.66
N LEU A 42 -1.33 -21.44 -8.15
CA LEU A 42 -1.07 -22.22 -6.94
C LEU A 42 -1.19 -21.39 -5.67
N SER A 43 -0.69 -20.17 -5.62
CA SER A 43 -0.79 -19.25 -4.48
C SER A 43 -0.14 -17.90 -4.76
N PHE A 44 -0.76 -16.80 -4.29
CA PHE A 44 -0.15 -15.47 -4.23
C PHE A 44 0.74 -15.26 -2.98
N ALA A 45 0.79 -16.23 -2.06
CA ALA A 45 1.48 -16.07 -0.79
C ALA A 45 2.98 -15.69 -0.90
N PRO A 46 3.78 -16.23 -1.84
CA PRO A 46 5.16 -15.80 -2.01
C PRO A 46 5.27 -14.33 -2.43
N LEU A 47 4.44 -13.91 -3.40
CA LEU A 47 4.39 -12.53 -3.88
C LEU A 47 3.99 -11.54 -2.78
N VAL A 48 2.95 -11.90 -2.01
CA VAL A 48 2.50 -11.08 -0.87
C VAL A 48 3.60 -10.94 0.19
N ARG A 49 4.34 -12.00 0.48
CA ARG A 49 5.43 -11.98 1.47
C ARG A 49 6.54 -11.01 1.07
N GLU A 50 6.80 -10.86 -0.23
CA GLU A 50 7.79 -9.95 -0.76
C GLU A 50 7.28 -8.50 -0.80
N ALA A 51 6.05 -8.27 -1.27
CA ALA A 51 5.50 -6.94 -1.47
C ALA A 51 4.92 -6.31 -0.19
N ALA A 52 4.35 -7.12 0.71
CA ALA A 52 3.66 -6.63 1.89
C ALA A 52 4.52 -5.78 2.85
N PRO A 53 5.83 -6.04 3.05
CA PRO A 53 6.67 -5.18 3.90
C PRO A 53 6.75 -3.73 3.44
N ALA A 54 6.55 -3.45 2.15
CA ALA A 54 6.55 -2.09 1.62
C ALA A 54 5.23 -1.35 1.89
N VAL A 55 4.15 -2.04 2.27
CA VAL A 55 2.86 -1.42 2.56
C VAL A 55 2.76 -1.12 4.05
N VAL A 56 2.62 0.16 4.36
CA VAL A 56 2.63 0.69 5.72
C VAL A 56 1.26 1.17 6.15
N ASN A 57 1.07 1.31 7.45
CA ASN A 57 -0.10 1.92 8.04
C ASN A 57 0.18 3.39 8.38
N ILE A 58 -0.76 4.27 8.07
CA ILE A 58 -0.64 5.71 8.31
C ILE A 58 -1.72 6.14 9.30
N TYR A 59 -1.27 6.74 10.40
CA TYR A 59 -2.10 7.46 11.36
C TYR A 59 -1.85 8.94 11.18
N ALA A 60 -2.88 9.68 10.83
CA ALA A 60 -2.79 11.10 10.61
C ALA A 60 -3.75 11.84 11.53
N ARG A 61 -3.28 12.93 12.17
CA ARG A 61 -4.08 13.78 13.06
C ARG A 61 -4.20 15.16 12.46
N THR A 62 -5.43 15.63 12.36
CA THR A 62 -5.74 17.00 11.94
C THR A 62 -6.44 17.73 13.06
N ILE A 63 -5.97 18.93 13.42
CA ILE A 63 -6.67 19.84 14.31
C ILE A 63 -7.54 20.72 13.43
N VAL A 64 -8.84 20.45 13.40
CA VAL A 64 -9.80 21.20 12.58
C VAL A 64 -10.36 22.37 13.40
N GLU A 65 -9.93 23.58 13.08
CA GLU A 65 -10.69 24.78 13.39
C GLU A 65 -11.79 24.94 12.34
N GLN A 66 -13.03 24.94 12.76
CA GLN A 66 -14.29 24.94 12.00
C GLN A 66 -14.24 25.52 10.56
N SER A 67 -13.80 24.75 9.58
CA SER A 67 -14.07 25.00 8.16
C SER A 67 -14.36 23.66 7.49
N ARG A 68 -15.56 23.55 6.91
CA ARG A 68 -15.93 22.38 6.10
C ARG A 68 -15.14 22.42 4.80
N THR A 69 -14.21 21.51 4.60
CA THR A 69 -13.58 21.31 3.29
C THR A 69 -14.51 20.50 2.37
N PRO A 70 -14.53 20.76 1.04
CA PRO A 70 -15.40 20.05 0.09
C PRO A 70 -15.20 18.52 0.06
N LEU A 71 -14.00 18.02 0.37
CA LEU A 71 -13.70 16.59 0.43
C LEU A 71 -14.38 15.85 1.60
N GLN A 72 -14.77 16.56 2.66
CA GLN A 72 -15.51 15.98 3.78
C GLN A 72 -16.99 15.74 3.46
N ALA A 73 -17.46 16.20 2.31
CA ALA A 73 -18.83 16.00 1.85
C ALA A 73 -19.04 14.68 1.09
N ASP A 74 -18.00 13.86 0.90
CA ASP A 74 -18.16 12.53 0.31
C ASP A 74 -18.84 11.58 1.30
N PRO A 75 -20.04 11.05 0.95
CA PRO A 75 -20.80 10.13 1.83
C PRO A 75 -20.03 8.89 2.24
N PHE A 76 -19.01 8.47 1.47
CA PHE A 76 -18.16 7.33 1.75
C PHE A 76 -17.26 7.59 2.96
N PHE A 77 -16.60 8.77 3.00
CA PHE A 77 -15.70 9.13 4.10
C PHE A 77 -16.47 9.60 5.34
N GLU A 78 -17.59 10.30 5.18
CA GLU A 78 -18.42 10.72 6.32
C GLU A 78 -18.83 9.57 7.22
N ARG A 79 -19.15 8.40 6.65
CA ARG A 79 -19.67 7.25 7.40
C ARG A 79 -18.62 6.60 8.31
N PHE A 80 -17.34 6.70 7.99
CA PHE A 80 -16.24 6.08 8.73
C PHE A 80 -15.56 7.04 9.71
N PHE A 81 -15.65 8.34 9.49
CA PHE A 81 -14.92 9.35 10.27
C PHE A 81 -15.82 10.31 11.07
N ARG A 82 -17.14 10.13 11.00
CA ARG A 82 -18.08 10.98 11.76
C ARG A 82 -18.30 10.51 13.19
N ARG A 83 -18.08 11.46 14.13
CA ARG A 83 -18.69 11.45 15.47
C ARG A 83 -19.43 12.78 15.71
N PRO A 84 -20.62 12.77 16.33
CA PRO A 84 -21.40 14.00 16.53
C PRO A 84 -20.97 14.69 17.81
N ASP A 85 -20.30 15.84 17.72
CA ASP A 85 -20.24 16.85 18.79
C ASP A 85 -19.84 18.22 18.21
N ALA A 86 -20.72 19.21 18.38
CA ALA A 86 -20.52 20.55 17.88
C ALA A 86 -19.85 21.43 18.96
N GLY A 87 -18.76 22.12 18.61
CA GLY A 87 -18.32 23.32 19.33
C GLY A 87 -16.99 23.31 20.06
N ARG A 88 -16.09 22.32 19.85
CA ARG A 88 -14.70 22.35 20.38
C ARG A 88 -13.70 22.07 19.25
N PRO A 89 -12.42 22.57 19.33
CA PRO A 89 -11.37 22.18 18.40
C PRO A 89 -11.34 20.66 18.33
N ARG A 90 -11.52 20.10 17.12
CA ARG A 90 -11.64 18.65 16.93
C ARG A 90 -10.32 18.07 16.46
N VAL A 91 -9.85 17.06 17.18
CA VAL A 91 -8.83 16.17 16.66
C VAL A 91 -9.54 15.15 15.75
N GLN A 92 -9.33 15.23 14.46
CA GLN A 92 -9.77 14.24 13.50
C GLN A 92 -8.60 13.29 13.26
N ASN A 93 -8.81 12.01 13.53
CA ASN A 93 -7.85 10.97 13.20
C ASN A 93 -8.24 10.36 11.87
N SER A 94 -7.34 10.35 10.91
CA SER A 94 -7.42 9.60 9.68
C SER A 94 -6.56 8.34 9.76
N LEU A 95 -7.01 7.28 9.15
CA LEU A 95 -6.32 6.01 9.09
C LEU A 95 -6.35 5.51 7.65
N GLY A 96 -5.18 5.18 7.12
CA GLY A 96 -5.03 4.66 5.77
C GLY A 96 -3.74 3.88 5.60
N SER A 97 -3.42 3.60 4.38
CA SER A 97 -2.19 2.91 3.99
C SER A 97 -1.22 3.85 3.28
N GLY A 98 0.03 3.41 3.15
CA GLY A 98 1.05 4.03 2.31
C GLY A 98 1.94 2.97 1.71
N VAL A 99 2.74 3.36 0.71
CA VAL A 99 3.70 2.47 0.05
C VAL A 99 5.08 3.10 0.10
N ILE A 100 6.05 2.34 0.60
CA ILE A 100 7.48 2.71 0.59
C ILE A 100 7.99 2.60 -0.83
N LEU A 101 8.59 3.67 -1.35
CA LEU A 101 9.11 3.77 -2.72
C LEU A 101 10.62 3.95 -2.79
N SER A 102 11.30 4.15 -1.66
CA SER A 102 12.76 4.25 -1.61
C SER A 102 13.31 3.84 -0.25
N GLU A 103 14.55 3.38 -0.25
CA GLU A 103 15.27 2.98 0.96
C GLU A 103 15.54 4.18 1.89
N ASP A 104 15.60 5.39 1.35
CA ASP A 104 15.79 6.62 2.11
C ASP A 104 14.50 7.15 2.75
N GLY A 105 13.40 6.41 2.69
CA GLY A 105 12.17 6.72 3.45
C GLY A 105 11.13 7.57 2.71
N ILE A 106 11.11 7.55 1.37
CA ILE A 106 9.99 8.12 0.61
C ILE A 106 8.81 7.15 0.66
N VAL A 107 7.66 7.68 1.06
CA VAL A 107 6.39 6.95 1.13
C VAL A 107 5.33 7.73 0.35
N VAL A 108 4.55 7.02 -0.46
CA VAL A 108 3.37 7.59 -1.13
C VAL A 108 2.10 7.18 -0.41
N SER A 109 1.12 8.08 -0.37
CA SER A 109 -0.24 7.82 0.12
C SER A 109 -1.23 8.70 -0.63
N ASN A 110 -2.52 8.60 -0.26
CA ASN A 110 -3.52 9.53 -0.77
C ASN A 110 -3.52 10.85 0.01
N TYR A 111 -3.86 11.93 -0.70
CA TYR A 111 -4.05 13.25 -0.08
C TYR A 111 -5.14 13.21 1.00
N HIS A 112 -6.29 12.57 0.73
CA HIS A 112 -7.39 12.50 1.70
C HIS A 112 -7.03 11.75 3.00
N VAL A 113 -5.95 10.94 2.99
CA VAL A 113 -5.43 10.28 4.21
C VAL A 113 -4.62 11.25 5.06
N VAL A 114 -3.77 12.09 4.43
CA VAL A 114 -2.74 12.89 5.14
C VAL A 114 -2.80 14.40 4.91
N GLY A 115 -3.51 14.86 3.88
CA GLY A 115 -3.33 16.17 3.25
C GLY A 115 -3.29 17.40 4.15
N MET A 116 -4.06 17.45 5.22
CA MET A 116 -4.09 18.59 6.16
C MET A 116 -3.64 18.21 7.56
N SER A 117 -2.92 17.10 7.69
CA SER A 117 -2.53 16.58 8.99
C SER A 117 -1.31 17.29 9.53
N THR A 118 -1.37 17.61 10.84
CA THR A 118 -0.28 18.26 11.58
C THR A 118 0.67 17.24 12.22
N ASP A 119 0.21 16.01 12.37
CA ASP A 119 0.97 14.90 12.97
C ASP A 119 0.69 13.64 12.16
N ILE A 120 1.74 13.09 11.53
CA ILE A 120 1.67 11.89 10.70
C ILE A 120 2.62 10.86 11.28
N ARG A 121 2.06 9.68 11.61
CA ARG A 121 2.81 8.53 12.08
C ARG A 121 2.67 7.38 11.09
N ILE A 122 3.79 6.80 10.71
CA ILE A 122 3.88 5.63 9.84
C ILE A 122 4.29 4.43 10.70
N VAL A 123 3.53 3.34 10.57
CA VAL A 123 3.79 2.07 11.25
C VAL A 123 4.08 1.01 10.20
N LEU A 124 5.28 0.43 10.28
CA LEU A 124 5.73 -0.63 9.38
C LEU A 124 5.10 -1.99 9.74
N SER A 125 5.24 -2.96 8.85
CA SER A 125 4.75 -4.33 9.07
C SER A 125 5.41 -5.03 10.27
N ASP A 126 6.64 -4.65 10.62
CA ASP A 126 7.40 -5.13 11.77
C ASP A 126 7.10 -4.36 13.08
N ARG A 127 6.12 -3.45 13.05
CA ARG A 127 5.66 -2.58 14.15
C ARG A 127 6.61 -1.45 14.54
N ARG A 128 7.67 -1.17 13.78
CA ARG A 128 8.43 0.07 13.96
C ARG A 128 7.54 1.25 13.61
N GLU A 129 7.62 2.30 14.42
CA GLU A 129 6.84 3.52 14.25
C GLU A 129 7.76 4.71 13.99
N PHE A 130 7.37 5.55 13.04
CA PHE A 130 8.15 6.72 12.65
C PHE A 130 7.22 7.93 12.47
N SER A 131 7.73 9.10 12.79
CA SER A 131 7.12 10.35 12.38
C SER A 131 7.45 10.61 10.90
N ALA A 132 6.51 11.19 10.19
CA ALA A 132 6.69 11.55 8.79
C ALA A 132 6.20 12.97 8.54
N ARG A 133 6.77 13.60 7.51
CA ARG A 133 6.34 14.91 7.02
C ARG A 133 5.94 14.83 5.55
N VAL A 134 5.00 15.69 5.16
CA VAL A 134 4.62 15.83 3.76
C VAL A 134 5.72 16.59 3.02
N LEU A 135 6.20 16.04 1.92
CA LEU A 135 7.10 16.73 0.99
C LEU A 135 6.30 17.47 -0.08
N LEU A 136 5.35 16.77 -0.68
CA LEU A 136 4.52 17.28 -1.77
C LEU A 136 3.14 16.63 -1.68
N SER A 137 2.08 17.40 -1.85
CA SER A 137 0.73 16.84 -1.90
C SER A 137 -0.17 17.66 -2.83
N ASP A 138 -1.16 16.98 -3.41
CA ASP A 138 -2.12 17.61 -4.30
C ASP A 138 -3.51 16.95 -4.15
N ALA A 139 -4.48 17.80 -3.83
CA ALA A 139 -5.86 17.37 -3.61
C ALA A 139 -6.56 16.91 -4.89
N GLU A 140 -6.20 17.49 -6.04
CA GLU A 140 -6.85 17.16 -7.32
C GLU A 140 -6.44 15.78 -7.82
N SER A 141 -5.16 15.40 -7.65
CA SER A 141 -4.65 14.07 -7.97
C SER A 141 -4.84 13.06 -6.85
N ASP A 142 -5.30 13.50 -5.68
CA ASP A 142 -5.42 12.69 -4.45
C ASP A 142 -4.12 11.97 -4.07
N LEU A 143 -2.96 12.62 -4.27
CA LEU A 143 -1.65 12.08 -3.94
C LEU A 143 -0.91 12.91 -2.90
N ALA A 144 -0.11 12.24 -2.09
CA ALA A 144 0.85 12.82 -1.16
C ALA A 144 2.14 12.01 -1.11
N ILE A 145 3.27 12.70 -1.19
CA ILE A 145 4.61 12.15 -0.96
C ILE A 145 5.05 12.54 0.45
N LEU A 146 5.39 11.55 1.23
CA LEU A 146 5.85 11.67 2.60
C LEU A 146 7.32 11.31 2.71
N LYS A 147 7.98 11.82 3.73
CA LYS A 147 9.34 11.47 4.10
C LYS A 147 9.39 10.99 5.54
N ILE A 148 9.96 9.82 5.73
CA ILE A 148 10.42 9.32 7.02
C ILE A 148 11.89 9.71 7.14
N ASP A 149 12.27 10.39 8.20
CA ASP A 149 13.65 10.70 8.47
C ASP A 149 14.29 9.62 9.36
N ASP A 150 15.61 9.45 9.26
CA ASP A 150 16.43 8.57 10.11
C ASP A 150 15.93 7.11 10.19
N VAL A 151 15.62 6.52 9.02
CA VAL A 151 15.12 5.17 8.91
C VAL A 151 16.08 4.27 8.11
N ASP A 152 16.28 3.03 8.59
CA ASP A 152 17.07 1.99 7.94
C ASP A 152 16.24 0.72 7.69
N GLY A 153 16.70 -0.08 6.74
CA GLY A 153 16.16 -1.41 6.48
C GLY A 153 14.74 -1.40 5.94
N LEU A 154 14.42 -0.41 5.08
CA LEU A 154 13.18 -0.38 4.33
C LEU A 154 13.27 -1.26 3.10
N THR A 155 12.14 -1.87 2.73
CA THR A 155 11.99 -2.65 1.50
C THR A 155 11.03 -1.90 0.57
N PRO A 156 11.52 -1.13 -0.42
CA PRO A 156 10.66 -0.38 -1.32
C PRO A 156 10.06 -1.26 -2.41
N LEU A 157 8.86 -0.90 -2.91
CA LEU A 157 8.33 -1.43 -4.16
C LEU A 157 8.91 -0.67 -5.36
N SER A 158 9.23 -1.42 -6.41
CA SER A 158 9.59 -0.84 -7.71
C SER A 158 8.32 -0.40 -8.45
N LEU A 159 8.40 0.75 -9.13
CA LEU A 159 7.34 1.22 -10.03
C LEU A 159 7.43 0.47 -11.37
N ARG A 160 6.28 0.07 -11.90
CA ARG A 160 6.13 -0.34 -13.30
C ARG A 160 5.62 0.83 -14.11
N ASP A 161 6.09 0.96 -15.35
CA ASP A 161 5.48 1.89 -16.30
C ASP A 161 4.01 1.53 -16.51
N SER A 162 3.11 2.36 -15.97
CA SER A 162 1.68 2.13 -16.00
C SER A 162 1.05 2.26 -17.39
N ASP A 163 1.76 2.83 -18.37
CA ASP A 163 1.32 2.88 -19.76
C ASP A 163 1.45 1.52 -20.46
N THR A 164 2.21 0.59 -19.86
CA THR A 164 2.37 -0.80 -20.36
C THR A 164 1.35 -1.77 -19.74
N VAL A 165 0.49 -1.29 -18.86
CA VAL A 165 -0.52 -2.14 -18.20
C VAL A 165 -1.68 -2.41 -19.15
N GLU A 166 -2.14 -3.65 -19.21
CA GLU A 166 -3.23 -4.08 -20.10
C GLU A 166 -4.48 -4.53 -19.31
N VAL A 167 -5.64 -4.33 -19.90
CA VAL A 167 -6.90 -4.83 -19.35
C VAL A 167 -6.89 -6.36 -19.37
N GLY A 168 -7.24 -6.95 -18.21
CA GLY A 168 -7.22 -8.40 -18.01
C GLY A 168 -5.99 -8.90 -17.25
N GLU A 169 -4.95 -8.08 -17.02
CA GLU A 169 -3.81 -8.46 -16.19
C GLU A 169 -4.25 -8.71 -14.74
N LEU A 170 -3.69 -9.75 -14.13
CA LEU A 170 -3.91 -10.05 -12.71
C LEU A 170 -3.28 -8.99 -11.83
N THR A 171 -4.00 -8.58 -10.79
CA THR A 171 -3.54 -7.60 -9.82
C THR A 171 -3.80 -8.01 -8.38
N LEU A 172 -2.98 -7.52 -7.46
CA LEU A 172 -3.22 -7.59 -6.03
C LEU A 172 -3.33 -6.19 -5.45
N ALA A 173 -4.43 -5.92 -4.74
CA ALA A 173 -4.57 -4.74 -3.92
C ALA A 173 -4.15 -5.08 -2.49
N ILE A 174 -3.14 -4.37 -1.96
CA ILE A 174 -2.58 -4.55 -0.63
C ILE A 174 -2.80 -3.27 0.17
N GLY A 175 -3.35 -3.40 1.37
CA GLY A 175 -3.53 -2.31 2.30
C GLY A 175 -3.41 -2.78 3.74
N ASN A 176 -3.53 -1.84 4.68
CA ASN A 176 -3.53 -2.13 6.10
C ASN A 176 -4.73 -1.46 6.79
N PRO A 177 -5.96 -1.95 6.50
CA PRO A 177 -7.17 -1.35 7.01
C PRO A 177 -7.23 -1.43 8.54
N PHE A 178 -7.52 -0.29 9.17
CA PHE A 178 -7.76 -0.18 10.63
C PHE A 178 -6.58 -0.57 11.53
N GLY A 179 -5.37 -0.79 10.99
CA GLY A 179 -4.21 -1.23 11.77
C GLY A 179 -4.35 -2.61 12.41
N VAL A 180 -5.38 -3.38 12.01
CA VAL A 180 -5.64 -4.73 12.54
C VAL A 180 -4.87 -5.81 11.78
N GLY A 181 -4.11 -5.43 10.76
CA GLY A 181 -3.31 -6.30 9.92
C GLY A 181 -3.44 -5.99 8.43
N GLN A 182 -2.46 -6.42 7.66
CA GLN A 182 -2.49 -6.26 6.21
C GLN A 182 -3.62 -7.08 5.60
N THR A 183 -4.30 -6.47 4.62
CA THR A 183 -5.34 -7.10 3.83
C THR A 183 -4.87 -7.17 2.38
N VAL A 184 -5.06 -8.33 1.77
CA VAL A 184 -4.76 -8.57 0.37
C VAL A 184 -6.00 -9.04 -0.34
N SER A 185 -6.32 -8.43 -1.45
CA SER A 185 -7.37 -8.86 -2.37
C SER A 185 -6.83 -8.98 -3.77
N SER A 186 -7.35 -9.96 -4.53
CA SER A 186 -6.93 -10.22 -5.91
C SER A 186 -8.05 -9.89 -6.88
N GLY A 187 -7.67 -9.47 -8.06
CA GLY A 187 -8.56 -9.17 -9.17
C GLY A 187 -7.78 -9.00 -10.46
N ILE A 188 -8.37 -8.27 -11.40
CA ILE A 188 -7.75 -7.91 -12.67
C ILE A 188 -7.80 -6.41 -12.90
N VAL A 189 -7.01 -5.93 -13.84
CA VAL A 189 -7.22 -4.61 -14.44
C VAL A 189 -8.50 -4.69 -15.28
N SER A 190 -9.55 -4.00 -14.82
CA SER A 190 -10.88 -4.01 -15.48
C SER A 190 -11.04 -2.91 -16.51
N GLY A 191 -10.19 -1.88 -16.46
CA GLY A 191 -10.21 -0.75 -17.39
C GLY A 191 -9.08 0.21 -17.16
N LEU A 192 -8.74 0.96 -18.20
CA LEU A 192 -7.70 1.97 -18.20
C LEU A 192 -8.28 3.33 -18.58
N ALA A 193 -7.52 4.41 -18.29
CA ALA A 193 -7.85 5.77 -18.65
C ALA A 193 -9.29 6.19 -18.28
N ARG A 194 -9.78 5.73 -17.10
CA ARG A 194 -11.09 6.13 -16.61
C ARG A 194 -11.00 7.57 -16.12
N SER A 195 -11.57 8.50 -16.90
CA SER A 195 -11.73 9.89 -16.48
C SER A 195 -12.96 9.99 -15.57
N GLY A 196 -12.79 10.62 -14.41
CA GLY A 196 -13.90 10.86 -13.49
C GLY A 196 -13.48 10.66 -12.04
N GLY A 197 -13.11 11.75 -11.37
CA GLY A 197 -13.05 11.76 -9.91
C GLY A 197 -14.46 11.57 -9.34
N MET A 198 -14.57 11.17 -8.07
CA MET A 198 -15.83 10.87 -7.36
C MET A 198 -16.86 12.02 -7.38
N ASN A 199 -16.50 13.21 -7.81
CA ASN A 199 -17.36 14.41 -7.90
C ASN A 199 -17.51 14.98 -9.31
N GLY A 200 -17.20 14.21 -10.38
CA GLY A 200 -17.45 14.64 -11.76
C GLY A 200 -16.53 15.77 -12.27
N GLY A 201 -15.50 16.17 -11.54
CA GLY A 201 -14.62 17.30 -11.87
C GLY A 201 -13.12 17.00 -11.88
N GLY A 202 -12.69 15.81 -11.48
CA GLY A 202 -11.27 15.47 -11.46
C GLY A 202 -10.74 15.11 -12.85
N GLN A 203 -9.65 15.74 -13.28
CA GLN A 203 -8.96 15.45 -14.55
C GLN A 203 -7.95 14.28 -14.39
N GLY A 204 -8.28 13.27 -13.56
CA GLY A 204 -7.42 12.11 -13.33
C GLY A 204 -7.74 10.94 -14.26
N TYR A 205 -6.69 10.28 -14.75
CA TYR A 205 -6.82 8.98 -15.39
C TYR A 205 -6.54 7.91 -14.34
N PHE A 206 -7.45 6.95 -14.16
CA PHE A 206 -7.34 5.91 -13.16
C PHE A 206 -7.26 4.54 -13.83
N ILE A 207 -6.55 3.62 -13.17
CA ILE A 207 -6.64 2.19 -13.42
C ILE A 207 -7.86 1.69 -12.66
N GLN A 208 -8.80 1.04 -13.36
CA GLN A 208 -9.93 0.36 -12.75
C GLN A 208 -9.55 -1.10 -12.47
N THR A 209 -9.92 -1.61 -11.28
CA THR A 209 -9.76 -3.01 -10.90
C THR A 209 -11.01 -3.54 -10.23
N ASP A 210 -11.26 -4.84 -10.35
CA ASP A 210 -12.29 -5.55 -9.58
C ASP A 210 -11.76 -6.18 -8.29
N ALA A 211 -10.45 -6.07 -8.03
CA ALA A 211 -9.89 -6.40 -6.72
C ALA A 211 -10.65 -5.59 -5.63
N PRO A 212 -11.22 -6.26 -4.61
CA PRO A 212 -11.96 -5.58 -3.56
C PRO A 212 -11.11 -4.54 -2.84
N ILE A 213 -11.46 -3.25 -3.01
CA ILE A 213 -10.90 -2.12 -2.27
C ILE A 213 -11.93 -1.71 -1.23
N ASN A 214 -11.52 -1.59 0.01
CA ASN A 214 -12.35 -1.17 1.13
C ASN A 214 -11.66 -0.04 1.90
N PRO A 215 -12.37 0.70 2.78
CA PRO A 215 -11.77 1.69 3.65
C PRO A 215 -10.56 1.16 4.41
N GLY A 216 -9.46 1.92 4.36
CA GLY A 216 -8.16 1.55 4.90
C GLY A 216 -7.19 0.98 3.87
N ASN A 217 -7.67 0.47 2.72
CA ASN A 217 -6.79 0.14 1.59
C ASN A 217 -6.35 1.40 0.81
N SER A 218 -7.04 2.53 0.97
CA SER A 218 -6.65 3.81 0.36
C SER A 218 -5.23 4.19 0.75
N GLY A 219 -4.42 4.57 -0.23
CA GLY A 219 -2.99 4.82 -0.10
C GLY A 219 -2.12 3.56 -0.20
N GLY A 220 -2.72 2.37 -0.19
CA GLY A 220 -2.04 1.09 -0.36
C GLY A 220 -1.73 0.76 -1.82
N ALA A 221 -1.01 -0.35 -2.02
CA ALA A 221 -0.49 -0.75 -3.31
C ALA A 221 -1.51 -1.49 -4.17
N LEU A 222 -1.55 -1.18 -5.46
CA LEU A 222 -2.01 -2.08 -6.51
C LEU A 222 -0.78 -2.58 -7.25
N ILE A 223 -0.51 -3.89 -7.19
CA ILE A 223 0.68 -4.51 -7.78
C ILE A 223 0.31 -5.51 -8.87
N ASP A 224 1.25 -5.73 -9.79
CA ASP A 224 1.19 -6.81 -10.78
C ASP A 224 1.68 -8.15 -10.19
N VAL A 225 1.68 -9.19 -11.03
CA VAL A 225 2.12 -10.53 -10.65
C VAL A 225 3.64 -10.65 -10.44
N GLU A 226 4.41 -9.64 -10.79
CA GLU A 226 5.85 -9.54 -10.56
C GLU A 226 6.19 -8.73 -9.31
N GLY A 227 5.17 -8.26 -8.56
CA GLY A 227 5.33 -7.48 -7.34
C GLY A 227 5.63 -6.01 -7.57
N ARG A 228 5.53 -5.52 -8.81
CA ARG A 228 5.78 -4.12 -9.14
C ARG A 228 4.52 -3.28 -8.93
N LEU A 229 4.70 -2.08 -8.44
CA LEU A 229 3.60 -1.14 -8.22
C LEU A 229 3.09 -0.61 -9.57
N ILE A 230 1.82 -0.87 -9.88
CA ILE A 230 1.12 -0.32 -11.05
C ILE A 230 0.26 0.89 -10.68
N GLY A 231 -0.11 1.03 -9.40
CA GLY A 231 -0.87 2.20 -8.92
C GLY A 231 -1.08 2.21 -7.42
N ILE A 232 -1.64 3.33 -6.93
CA ILE A 232 -2.05 3.51 -5.53
C ILE A 232 -3.58 3.43 -5.45
N ASN A 233 -4.07 2.51 -4.61
CA ASN A 233 -5.50 2.36 -4.34
C ASN A 233 -6.05 3.68 -3.77
N THR A 234 -7.14 4.22 -4.34
CA THR A 234 -7.68 5.49 -3.87
C THR A 234 -9.16 5.40 -3.52
N SER A 235 -10.02 5.00 -4.43
CA SER A 235 -11.46 5.10 -4.24
C SER A 235 -12.21 3.91 -4.82
N ILE A 236 -13.48 3.81 -4.46
CA ILE A 236 -14.42 2.85 -5.02
C ILE A 236 -15.68 3.56 -5.48
N LEU A 237 -16.31 3.05 -6.54
CA LEU A 237 -17.66 3.45 -6.91
C LEU A 237 -18.66 2.61 -6.12
N THR A 238 -19.32 3.21 -5.12
CA THR A 238 -20.21 2.46 -4.24
C THR A 238 -21.41 3.29 -3.78
N ARG A 239 -22.56 2.63 -3.59
CA ARG A 239 -23.76 3.21 -2.95
C ARG A 239 -23.87 2.80 -1.48
N SER A 240 -23.21 1.73 -1.08
CA SER A 240 -23.36 1.11 0.26
C SER A 240 -22.13 1.36 1.15
N GLY A 241 -21.03 1.90 0.62
CA GLY A 241 -19.77 2.13 1.34
C GLY A 241 -18.82 0.92 1.37
N GLY A 242 -19.16 -0.19 0.71
CA GLY A 242 -18.27 -1.35 0.51
C GLY A 242 -17.97 -1.59 -0.96
N SER A 243 -16.96 -2.41 -1.27
CA SER A 243 -16.59 -2.74 -2.64
C SER A 243 -17.73 -3.44 -3.38
N ASN A 244 -18.02 -2.97 -4.60
CA ASN A 244 -18.95 -3.58 -5.55
C ASN A 244 -18.21 -4.18 -6.77
N GLY A 245 -16.89 -4.43 -6.65
CA GLY A 245 -16.06 -4.87 -7.77
C GLY A 245 -15.67 -3.73 -8.72
N ILE A 246 -15.76 -2.48 -8.29
CA ILE A 246 -15.29 -1.30 -9.04
C ILE A 246 -14.41 -0.49 -8.11
N GLY A 247 -13.11 -0.71 -8.21
CA GLY A 247 -12.07 0.02 -7.52
C GLY A 247 -11.23 0.84 -8.49
N PHE A 248 -10.60 1.90 -7.99
CA PHE A 248 -9.73 2.77 -8.76
C PHE A 248 -8.37 2.91 -8.08
N ALA A 249 -7.34 2.96 -8.91
CA ALA A 249 -5.99 3.24 -8.48
C ALA A 249 -5.36 4.36 -9.32
N ILE A 250 -4.57 5.20 -8.69
CA ILE A 250 -3.79 6.26 -9.32
C ILE A 250 -2.58 5.63 -9.99
N PRO A 251 -2.33 5.83 -11.30
CA PRO A 251 -1.28 5.14 -12.04
C PRO A 251 0.13 5.45 -11.56
N ALA A 252 1.03 4.47 -11.66
CA ALA A 252 2.42 4.57 -11.21
C ALA A 252 3.22 5.68 -11.91
N ASN A 253 2.94 6.00 -13.19
CA ASN A 253 3.61 7.09 -13.90
C ASN A 253 3.33 8.46 -13.28
N LEU A 254 2.11 8.69 -12.78
CA LEU A 254 1.81 9.91 -12.05
C LEU A 254 2.55 9.96 -10.72
N ILE A 255 2.65 8.84 -10.01
CA ILE A 255 3.42 8.73 -8.76
C ILE A 255 4.90 9.04 -9.01
N ALA A 256 5.48 8.53 -10.11
CA ALA A 256 6.86 8.82 -10.51
C ALA A 256 7.10 10.31 -10.74
N ALA A 257 6.14 10.99 -11.38
CA ALA A 257 6.20 12.44 -11.61
C ALA A 257 6.14 13.22 -10.28
N PHE A 258 5.29 12.81 -9.34
CA PHE A 258 5.23 13.39 -7.99
C PHE A 258 6.54 13.19 -7.23
N MET A 259 7.10 11.99 -7.26
CA MET A 259 8.39 11.69 -6.61
C MET A 259 9.52 12.55 -7.16
N ALA A 260 9.61 12.71 -8.48
CA ALA A 260 10.62 13.53 -9.12
C ALA A 260 10.54 14.98 -8.64
N GLN A 261 9.35 15.59 -8.69
CA GLN A 261 9.16 16.97 -8.23
C GLN A 261 9.40 17.13 -6.71
N ALA A 262 8.97 16.17 -5.90
CA ALA A 262 9.23 16.19 -4.46
C ALA A 262 10.73 16.13 -4.12
N ARG A 263 11.52 15.36 -4.88
CA ARG A 263 12.99 15.28 -4.74
C ARG A 263 13.69 16.56 -5.18
N ASP A 264 13.13 17.25 -6.18
CA ASP A 264 13.61 18.55 -6.64
C ASP A 264 13.22 19.70 -5.70
N GLY A 265 12.50 19.40 -4.61
CA GLY A 265 12.11 20.38 -3.59
C GLY A 265 10.86 21.19 -3.94
N ALA A 266 10.06 20.74 -4.89
CA ALA A 266 8.78 21.37 -5.19
C ALA A 266 7.83 21.25 -3.98
N VAL A 267 7.13 22.34 -3.65
CA VAL A 267 6.09 22.37 -2.59
C VAL A 267 4.68 22.21 -3.13
N GLU A 268 4.49 22.42 -4.44
CA GLU A 268 3.26 22.25 -5.18
C GLU A 268 3.51 21.42 -6.44
N PHE A 269 2.58 20.56 -6.77
CA PHE A 269 2.68 19.74 -7.97
C PHE A 269 2.38 20.56 -9.22
N THR A 270 3.34 20.65 -10.12
CA THR A 270 3.19 21.33 -11.41
C THR A 270 2.80 20.31 -12.47
N ARG A 271 1.58 20.45 -13.02
CA ARG A 271 1.11 19.61 -14.12
C ARG A 271 1.74 20.05 -15.42
N PRO A 272 2.21 19.09 -16.26
CA PRO A 272 2.66 19.44 -17.61
C PRO A 272 1.48 20.06 -18.38
N TRP A 273 1.73 21.21 -18.99
CA TRP A 273 0.73 21.91 -19.80
C TRP A 273 1.04 21.76 -21.29
N ALA A 274 0.15 21.12 -22.04
CA ALA A 274 0.32 20.90 -23.47
C ALA A 274 -0.16 22.10 -24.34
N GLY A 275 -0.61 23.19 -23.72
CA GLY A 275 -1.17 24.34 -24.45
C GLY A 275 -2.58 24.12 -25.01
N MET A 276 -3.25 23.03 -24.62
CA MET A 276 -4.57 22.64 -25.10
C MET A 276 -5.48 22.28 -23.93
N SER A 277 -6.77 22.58 -24.05
CA SER A 277 -7.83 22.03 -23.23
C SER A 277 -8.76 21.17 -24.08
N GLY A 278 -9.10 19.95 -23.58
CA GLY A 278 -10.01 19.03 -24.22
C GLY A 278 -11.27 18.84 -23.38
N GLN A 279 -12.38 18.47 -24.04
CA GLN A 279 -13.57 17.98 -23.35
C GLN A 279 -13.70 16.47 -23.59
N PRO A 280 -14.10 15.68 -22.57
CA PRO A 280 -14.45 14.29 -22.81
C PRO A 280 -15.64 14.21 -23.78
N VAL A 281 -15.56 13.26 -24.70
CA VAL A 281 -16.62 12.99 -25.70
C VAL A 281 -17.62 12.00 -25.11
#